data_f89bc1bed2746905e917911db8b43008
#
_entry.id   f89bc1bed2746905e917911db8b43008
#
_cell.length_a   1.000
_cell.length_b   1.000
_cell.length_c   1.000
_cell.angle_alpha   90.00
_cell.angle_beta   90.00
_cell.angle_gamma   90.00
#
_symmetry.space_group_name_H-M   'P 1'
#
loop_
_entity.id
_entity.type
_entity.pdbx_description
1 polymer ?
#
loop_
_entity_poly.entity_id
_entity_poly.type
_entity_poly.pdbx_seq_one_letter_code
_entity_poly.pdbx_strand_id
1 'polypeptide(L)'
;MMITLRKQVPLAIAVAAGILSAQAGAVDFKGYARSGIGWTGSGGEQQCFQTTGADSKYRLGNECETYAEVKLGQEVWKEADKSFYFDSNIAYKTAQLNDWEDSNTPAVREFNVVGKNLIDSLPGANIWAG
;
A
#
# COMPACT_ATOMS: atom_id res chain seq x y z
N MET A 1 -44.57 11.70 -35.80
CA MET A 1 -44.53 11.26 -34.42
C MET A 1 -43.05 11.37 -33.95
N MET A 2 -42.69 12.59 -33.53
CA MET A 2 -41.34 12.86 -33.01
C MET A 2 -41.45 13.00 -31.48
N ILE A 3 -41.16 11.95 -30.77
CA ILE A 3 -41.32 11.87 -29.32
C ILE A 3 -39.96 11.79 -28.65
N THR A 4 -39.59 12.90 -28.02
CA THR A 4 -39.09 12.99 -26.64
C THR A 4 -37.90 12.12 -26.24
N LEU A 5 -36.86 11.99 -27.05
CA LEU A 5 -35.58 11.39 -26.61
C LEU A 5 -34.67 12.39 -25.86
N ARG A 6 -34.96 13.70 -25.88
CA ARG A 6 -34.09 14.74 -25.32
C ARG A 6 -34.20 14.97 -23.81
N LYS A 7 -35.21 14.44 -23.14
CA LYS A 7 -35.43 14.71 -21.69
C LYS A 7 -34.93 13.62 -20.76
N GLN A 8 -34.62 12.43 -21.25
CA GLN A 8 -34.17 11.32 -20.41
C GLN A 8 -32.64 11.18 -20.30
N VAL A 9 -31.91 11.74 -21.26
CA VAL A 9 -30.43 11.67 -21.25
C VAL A 9 -29.80 12.42 -20.05
N PRO A 10 -30.26 13.63 -19.66
CA PRO A 10 -29.66 14.31 -18.51
C PRO A 10 -29.96 13.61 -17.18
N LEU A 11 -31.08 12.94 -17.04
CA LEU A 11 -31.40 12.20 -15.82
C LEU A 11 -30.54 10.93 -15.67
N ALA A 12 -30.32 10.21 -16.76
CA ALA A 12 -29.45 9.03 -16.76
C ALA A 12 -27.98 9.39 -16.46
N ILE A 13 -27.49 10.50 -16.99
CA ILE A 13 -26.13 11.00 -16.70
C ILE A 13 -26.01 11.47 -15.25
N ALA A 14 -27.03 12.13 -14.70
CA ALA A 14 -27.03 12.57 -13.30
C ALA A 14 -27.05 11.38 -12.32
N VAL A 15 -27.78 10.32 -12.62
CA VAL A 15 -27.81 9.09 -11.82
C VAL A 15 -26.46 8.35 -11.91
N ALA A 16 -25.86 8.24 -13.09
CA ALA A 16 -24.56 7.62 -13.26
C ALA A 16 -23.44 8.39 -12.55
N ALA A 17 -23.46 9.72 -12.60
CA ALA A 17 -22.50 10.56 -11.86
C ALA A 17 -22.69 10.47 -10.34
N GLY A 18 -23.93 10.34 -9.86
CA GLY A 18 -24.23 10.17 -8.44
C GLY A 18 -23.75 8.83 -7.88
N ILE A 19 -23.78 7.75 -8.66
CA ILE A 19 -23.28 6.44 -8.25
C ILE A 19 -21.75 6.41 -8.20
N LEU A 20 -21.07 7.12 -9.09
CA LEU A 20 -19.62 7.21 -9.11
C LEU A 20 -19.03 8.09 -7.98
N SER A 21 -19.79 9.06 -7.48
CA SER A 21 -19.35 9.92 -6.38
C SER A 21 -19.55 9.31 -4.99
N ALA A 22 -20.32 8.22 -4.86
CA ALA A 22 -20.60 7.59 -3.57
C ALA A 22 -19.47 6.67 -3.03
N GLN A 23 -18.37 6.48 -3.78
CA GLN A 23 -17.29 5.57 -3.42
C GLN A 23 -15.89 6.20 -3.37
N ALA A 24 -15.76 7.50 -3.26
CA ALA A 24 -14.49 8.13 -2.95
C ALA A 24 -14.21 8.01 -1.44
N GLY A 25 -14.07 6.80 -0.95
CA GLY A 25 -13.48 6.56 0.36
C GLY A 25 -12.01 7.02 0.32
N ALA A 26 -11.56 7.70 1.35
CA ALA A 26 -10.15 8.06 1.45
C ALA A 26 -9.30 6.79 1.50
N VAL A 27 -8.26 6.74 0.67
CA VAL A 27 -7.27 5.67 0.75
C VAL A 27 -6.41 5.91 1.99
N ASP A 28 -6.32 4.92 2.86
CA ASP A 28 -5.40 4.93 3.99
C ASP A 28 -3.99 4.79 3.45
N PHE A 29 -3.18 5.81 3.68
CA PHE A 29 -1.77 5.80 3.33
C PHE A 29 -0.93 5.66 4.60
N LYS A 30 -0.05 4.67 4.65
CA LYS A 30 0.95 4.47 5.69
C LYS A 30 2.28 4.16 5.05
N GLY A 31 3.37 4.48 5.70
CA GLY A 31 4.67 4.21 5.14
C GLY A 31 5.78 4.18 6.17
N TYR A 32 6.86 3.55 5.77
CA TYR A 32 8.14 3.57 6.46
C TYR A 32 9.22 3.82 5.42
N ALA A 33 10.12 4.74 5.71
CA ALA A 33 11.28 4.96 4.86
C ALA A 33 12.51 5.23 5.71
N ARG A 34 13.64 4.76 5.24
CA ARG A 34 14.94 5.04 5.82
C ARG A 34 15.99 5.19 4.74
N SER A 35 16.94 6.04 4.99
CA SER A 35 18.16 6.18 4.23
C SER A 35 19.28 6.45 5.24
N GLY A 36 20.39 5.82 5.09
CA GLY A 36 21.46 5.95 6.07
C GLY A 36 22.83 5.68 5.46
N ILE A 37 23.83 6.38 5.93
CA ILE A 37 25.22 6.23 5.57
C ILE A 37 26.04 6.21 6.87
N GLY A 38 27.01 5.33 6.96
CA GLY A 38 27.88 5.27 8.12
C GLY A 38 29.35 5.43 7.72
N TRP A 39 30.12 6.16 8.54
CA TRP A 39 31.57 6.28 8.38
C TRP A 39 32.26 6.21 9.76
N THR A 40 33.55 5.96 9.75
CA THR A 40 34.35 5.96 10.97
C THR A 40 34.95 7.33 11.24
N GLY A 41 34.98 7.78 12.51
CA GLY A 41 35.54 9.06 12.90
C GLY A 41 37.08 9.13 12.74
N SER A 42 37.75 7.98 12.61
CA SER A 42 39.22 7.88 12.37
C SER A 42 39.59 8.07 10.89
N GLY A 43 38.65 8.25 10.00
CA GLY A 43 38.86 8.28 8.56
C GLY A 43 38.96 6.87 7.97
N GLY A 44 39.01 6.78 6.65
CA GLY A 44 39.05 5.54 5.89
C GLY A 44 37.92 5.47 4.85
N GLU A 45 37.93 4.43 4.05
CA GLU A 45 36.89 4.18 3.07
C GLU A 45 35.62 3.70 3.74
N GLN A 46 34.48 4.10 3.20
CA GLN A 46 33.17 3.63 3.64
C GLN A 46 33.04 2.13 3.36
N GLN A 47 32.73 1.37 4.39
CA GLN A 47 32.44 -0.06 4.28
C GLN A 47 30.96 -0.31 4.47
N CYS A 48 30.30 -0.84 3.44
CA CYS A 48 28.90 -1.22 3.48
C CYS A 48 28.79 -2.75 3.54
N PHE A 49 28.06 -3.27 4.50
CA PHE A 49 27.84 -4.71 4.64
C PHE A 49 26.53 -5.04 5.33
N GLN A 50 26.01 -6.21 5.02
CA GLN A 50 24.90 -6.85 5.73
C GLN A 50 25.40 -8.08 6.46
N THR A 51 24.86 -8.33 7.64
CA THR A 51 25.12 -9.58 8.35
C THR A 51 24.45 -10.74 7.63
N THR A 52 25.21 -11.78 7.33
CA THR A 52 24.71 -12.97 6.63
C THR A 52 23.51 -13.58 7.36
N GLY A 53 22.45 -13.86 6.62
CA GLY A 53 21.20 -14.42 7.16
C GLY A 53 20.27 -13.42 7.86
N ALA A 54 20.66 -12.15 7.94
CA ALA A 54 19.86 -11.10 8.58
C ALA A 54 19.27 -10.10 7.56
N ASP A 55 19.08 -10.50 6.33
CA ASP A 55 18.57 -9.67 5.24
C ASP A 55 17.36 -8.86 5.67
N SER A 56 17.49 -7.53 5.64
CA SER A 56 16.45 -6.56 6.03
C SER A 56 15.92 -6.70 7.47
N LYS A 57 16.46 -7.61 8.27
CA LYS A 57 16.05 -7.86 9.65
C LYS A 57 17.14 -7.41 10.61
N TYR A 58 16.71 -6.81 11.73
CA TYR A 58 17.56 -6.45 12.87
C TYR A 58 18.66 -5.42 12.59
N ARG A 59 18.92 -5.06 11.34
CA ARG A 59 19.92 -4.04 10.96
C ARG A 59 21.28 -4.26 11.59
N LEU A 60 21.78 -5.48 11.46
CA LEU A 60 23.05 -5.91 12.06
C LEU A 60 24.25 -5.67 11.13
N GLY A 61 24.26 -4.55 10.43
CA GLY A 61 25.34 -4.19 9.53
C GLY A 61 25.40 -2.69 9.26
N ASN A 62 26.40 -2.25 8.52
CA ASN A 62 26.45 -0.92 7.94
C ASN A 62 25.78 -0.96 6.55
N GLU A 63 24.47 -0.96 6.54
CA GLU A 63 23.66 -1.08 5.33
C GLU A 63 23.55 0.28 4.65
N CYS A 64 24.37 0.52 3.64
CA CYS A 64 24.33 1.73 2.83
C CYS A 64 23.22 1.61 1.79
N GLU A 65 21.99 1.75 2.23
CA GLU A 65 20.81 1.59 1.40
C GLU A 65 19.71 2.61 1.72
N THR A 66 18.89 2.88 0.73
CA THR A 66 17.57 3.48 0.93
C THR A 66 16.53 2.37 0.87
N TYR A 67 15.69 2.29 1.89
CA TYR A 67 14.61 1.32 1.98
C TYR A 67 13.31 2.05 2.29
N ALA A 68 12.25 1.71 1.58
CA ALA A 68 10.92 2.25 1.81
C ALA A 68 9.85 1.15 1.72
N GLU A 69 8.82 1.29 2.54
CA GLU A 69 7.58 0.54 2.42
C GLU A 69 6.42 1.52 2.31
N VAL A 70 5.52 1.24 1.39
CA VAL A 70 4.27 1.98 1.18
C VAL A 70 3.12 1.04 1.39
N LYS A 71 2.29 1.34 2.38
CA LYS A 71 1.02 0.64 2.62
C LYS A 71 -0.13 1.48 2.13
N LEU A 72 -0.97 0.85 1.30
CA LEU A 72 -2.21 1.42 0.79
C LEU A 72 -3.36 0.51 1.21
N GLY A 73 -4.35 1.07 1.87
CA GLY A 73 -5.52 0.34 2.31
C GLY A 73 -6.80 1.11 2.06
N GLN A 74 -7.89 0.40 1.86
CA GLN A 74 -9.20 1.01 1.69
C GLN A 74 -10.32 0.07 2.09
N GLU A 75 -11.34 0.63 2.77
CA GLU A 75 -12.62 -0.05 2.92
C GLU A 75 -13.34 -0.05 1.56
N VAL A 76 -13.44 -1.22 0.95
CA VAL A 76 -14.00 -1.37 -0.41
C VAL A 76 -15.48 -1.70 -0.38
N TRP A 77 -16.00 -2.13 0.76
CA TRP A 77 -17.41 -2.38 1.00
C TRP A 77 -17.73 -2.30 2.49
N LYS A 78 -18.91 -1.74 2.80
CA LYS A 78 -19.46 -1.67 4.16
C LYS A 78 -20.96 -1.74 4.14
N GLU A 79 -21.52 -2.56 5.03
CA GLU A 79 -22.94 -2.62 5.32
C GLU A 79 -23.14 -2.89 6.81
N ALA A 80 -23.79 -1.97 7.49
CA ALA A 80 -23.92 -1.97 8.95
C ALA A 80 -22.56 -2.10 9.66
N ASP A 81 -22.33 -3.18 10.39
CA ASP A 81 -21.09 -3.50 11.09
C ASP A 81 -20.15 -4.43 10.31
N LYS A 82 -20.57 -4.88 9.11
CA LYS A 82 -19.79 -5.74 8.21
C LYS A 82 -19.01 -4.92 7.21
N SER A 83 -17.78 -5.31 6.93
CA SER A 83 -17.01 -4.64 5.89
C SER A 83 -15.94 -5.53 5.25
N PHE A 84 -15.53 -5.17 4.04
CA PHE A 84 -14.31 -5.63 3.42
C PHE A 84 -13.30 -4.50 3.32
N TYR A 85 -12.09 -4.79 3.76
CA TYR A 85 -10.97 -3.88 3.70
C TYR A 85 -9.86 -4.50 2.85
N PHE A 86 -9.42 -3.80 1.83
CA PHE A 86 -8.27 -4.15 1.02
C PHE A 86 -7.02 -3.54 1.63
N ASP A 87 -5.92 -4.30 1.67
CA ASP A 87 -4.63 -3.85 2.17
C ASP A 87 -3.49 -4.34 1.27
N SER A 88 -2.53 -3.47 1.01
CA SER A 88 -1.33 -3.79 0.26
C SER A 88 -0.09 -3.15 0.87
N ASN A 89 1.04 -3.84 0.78
CA ASN A 89 2.35 -3.34 1.17
C ASN A 89 3.36 -3.60 0.06
N ILE A 90 3.94 -2.52 -0.43
CA ILE A 90 4.96 -2.55 -1.47
C ILE A 90 6.26 -2.04 -0.87
N ALA A 91 7.33 -2.80 -0.99
CA ALA A 91 8.67 -2.42 -0.53
C ALA A 91 9.58 -2.09 -1.70
N TYR A 92 10.45 -1.15 -1.46
CA TYR A 92 11.48 -0.70 -2.39
C TYR A 92 12.81 -0.61 -1.67
N LYS A 93 13.88 -1.05 -2.34
CA LYS A 93 15.24 -1.00 -1.82
C LYS A 93 16.20 -0.59 -2.94
N THR A 94 17.11 0.32 -2.66
CA THR A 94 18.19 0.71 -3.56
C THR A 94 19.49 0.94 -2.79
N ALA A 95 20.63 0.66 -3.42
CA ALA A 95 21.93 0.97 -2.87
C ALA A 95 22.18 2.48 -2.92
N GLN A 96 22.75 3.03 -1.84
CA GLN A 96 23.00 4.48 -1.76
C GLN A 96 24.11 5.01 -2.66
N LEU A 97 24.93 4.11 -3.20
CA LEU A 97 25.98 4.49 -4.12
C LEU A 97 25.46 4.94 -5.49
N ASN A 98 24.21 4.61 -5.78
CA ASN A 98 23.53 4.97 -7.02
C ASN A 98 22.28 5.76 -6.71
N ASP A 99 22.13 6.94 -7.26
CA ASP A 99 20.92 7.74 -7.22
C ASP A 99 19.87 7.22 -8.21
N TRP A 100 20.31 6.44 -9.18
CA TRP A 100 19.46 5.79 -10.18
C TRP A 100 19.90 4.35 -10.46
N GLU A 101 18.96 3.41 -10.39
CA GLU A 101 19.17 2.01 -10.75
C GLU A 101 18.09 1.54 -11.73
N ASP A 102 18.49 1.12 -12.92
CA ASP A 102 17.57 0.67 -13.98
C ASP A 102 16.88 -0.66 -13.68
N SER A 103 17.37 -1.41 -12.68
CA SER A 103 16.92 -2.78 -12.39
C SER A 103 16.15 -2.93 -11.07
N ASN A 104 15.77 -1.85 -10.42
CA ASN A 104 15.03 -1.91 -9.16
C ASN A 104 13.59 -2.40 -9.37
N THR A 105 13.30 -3.56 -8.83
CA THR A 105 11.96 -4.14 -8.84
C THR A 105 11.32 -3.97 -7.47
N PRO A 106 10.21 -3.23 -7.35
CA PRO A 106 9.45 -3.20 -6.11
C PRO A 106 8.97 -4.60 -5.72
N ALA A 107 9.08 -4.93 -4.44
CA ALA A 107 8.59 -6.19 -3.91
C ALA A 107 7.17 -6.00 -3.34
N VAL A 108 6.22 -6.79 -3.79
CA VAL A 108 4.91 -6.90 -3.14
C VAL A 108 5.09 -7.77 -1.91
N ARG A 109 4.95 -7.17 -0.73
CA ARG A 109 5.12 -7.87 0.55
C ARG A 109 3.81 -8.39 1.11
N GLU A 110 2.75 -7.65 0.92
CA GLU A 110 1.40 -7.99 1.37
C GLU A 110 0.40 -7.57 0.31
N PHE A 111 -0.58 -8.40 0.10
CA PHE A 111 -1.72 -8.11 -0.76
C PHE A 111 -2.89 -8.94 -0.28
N ASN A 112 -3.78 -8.33 0.48
CA ASN A 112 -4.83 -9.09 1.16
C ASN A 112 -6.17 -8.34 1.23
N VAL A 113 -7.21 -9.09 1.50
CA VAL A 113 -8.55 -8.59 1.82
C VAL A 113 -8.94 -9.10 3.19
N VAL A 114 -9.39 -8.19 4.04
CA VAL A 114 -9.88 -8.49 5.39
C VAL A 114 -11.39 -8.30 5.43
N GLY A 115 -12.11 -9.35 5.76
CA GLY A 115 -13.54 -9.29 6.07
C GLY A 115 -13.76 -9.15 7.56
N LYS A 116 -14.49 -8.13 7.98
CA LYS A 116 -14.83 -7.85 9.39
C LYS A 116 -16.27 -8.20 9.68
N ASN A 117 -16.53 -8.81 10.82
CA ASN A 117 -17.88 -9.17 11.30
C ASN A 117 -18.72 -9.98 10.29
N LEU A 118 -18.10 -10.77 9.41
CA LEU A 118 -18.83 -11.53 8.40
C LEU A 118 -19.54 -12.79 8.98
N ILE A 119 -19.15 -13.23 10.18
CA ILE A 119 -19.70 -14.42 10.82
C ILE A 119 -20.58 -13.97 11.98
N ASP A 120 -21.90 -14.09 11.83
CA ASP A 120 -22.87 -13.63 12.83
C ASP A 120 -22.72 -14.32 14.21
N SER A 121 -22.25 -15.57 14.23
CA SER A 121 -21.98 -16.31 15.46
C SER A 121 -20.67 -15.92 16.15
N LEU A 122 -19.83 -15.11 15.55
CA LEU A 122 -18.52 -14.69 16.07
C LEU A 122 -18.35 -13.15 15.93
N PRO A 123 -19.08 -12.35 16.72
CA PRO A 123 -18.97 -10.89 16.65
C PRO A 123 -17.54 -10.42 16.90
N GLY A 124 -17.05 -9.47 16.09
CA GLY A 124 -15.68 -8.95 16.16
C GLY A 124 -14.63 -9.79 15.44
N ALA A 125 -15.00 -10.95 14.88
CA ALA A 125 -14.06 -11.77 14.12
C ALA A 125 -13.64 -11.09 12.82
N ASN A 126 -12.34 -11.22 12.50
CA ASN A 126 -11.77 -10.85 11.22
C ASN A 126 -11.31 -12.10 10.48
N ILE A 127 -11.66 -12.18 9.21
CA ILE A 127 -11.18 -13.21 8.28
C ILE A 127 -10.36 -12.51 7.22
N TRP A 128 -9.23 -13.06 6.84
CA TRP A 128 -8.41 -12.50 5.78
C TRP A 128 -7.93 -13.57 4.80
N ALA A 129 -7.67 -13.13 3.57
CA ALA A 129 -7.09 -13.93 2.50
C ALA A 129 -6.10 -13.07 1.69
N GLY A 130 -4.93 -13.67 1.35
CA GLY A 130 -3.87 -13.03 0.56
C GLY A 130 -2.52 -13.67 0.78
#